data_a968e5f116990e63f23abac53a0c6f2a
#
_entry.id   a968e5f116990e63f23abac53a0c6f2a
#
_cell.length_a   1.000
_cell.length_b   1.000
_cell.length_c   1.000
_cell.angle_alpha   90.00
_cell.angle_beta   90.00
_cell.angle_gamma   90.00
#
_symmetry.space_group_name_H-M   'P 1'
#
loop_
_entity.id
_entity.type
_entity.pdbx_description
1 polymer ?
#
loop_
_entity_poly.entity_id
_entity_poly.type
_entity_poly.pdbx_seq_one_letter_code
_entity_poly.pdbx_strand_id
1 'polypeptide(L)'
;MNNIFVYCELTEERTIADVSLELLSKARKLADELSCKVEAIVIGDKTDNLEETLYPYGVDIINYAQDKRLFPYTTLPHFAIVTKLLKEKQAQICLFGATCVGRDLAPRVASLLRCGLTADCTSLEIGSHEDKKAGKVYENLLYQ
;
A
#
# COMPACT_ATOMS: atom_id res chain seq x y z
N MET A 1 12.89 -5.88 -8.53
CA MET A 1 11.63 -5.95 -9.29
C MET A 1 10.58 -5.10 -8.61
N ASN A 2 9.79 -4.38 -9.39
CA ASN A 2 8.85 -3.41 -8.85
C ASN A 2 7.51 -4.06 -8.54
N ASN A 3 7.22 -4.22 -7.26
CA ASN A 3 6.00 -4.89 -6.81
C ASN A 3 4.89 -3.89 -6.50
N ILE A 4 3.70 -4.42 -6.27
CA ILE A 4 2.55 -3.64 -5.85
C ILE A 4 2.43 -3.74 -4.34
N PHE A 5 2.34 -2.60 -3.68
CA PHE A 5 2.23 -2.51 -2.24
C PHE A 5 0.82 -2.10 -1.84
N VAL A 6 0.36 -2.62 -0.72
CA VAL A 6 -0.92 -2.23 -0.13
C VAL A 6 -0.65 -1.82 1.31
N TYR A 7 -1.00 -0.58 1.64
CA TYR A 7 -0.96 -0.11 3.01
C TYR A 7 -2.19 -0.67 3.72
N CYS A 8 -1.96 -1.60 4.64
CA CYS A 8 -3.04 -2.28 5.37
C CYS A 8 -3.34 -1.54 6.67
N GLU A 9 -4.59 -1.09 6.80
CA GLU A 9 -5.03 -0.41 8.01
C GLU A 9 -5.46 -1.41 9.07
N LEU A 10 -5.30 -1.02 10.33
CA LEU A 10 -5.71 -1.83 11.46
C LEU A 10 -6.98 -1.26 12.08
N THR A 11 -7.84 -2.14 12.55
CA THR A 11 -9.02 -1.78 13.33
C THR A 11 -8.60 -1.47 14.77
N GLU A 12 -9.55 -1.02 15.59
CA GLU A 12 -9.29 -0.79 17.02
C GLU A 12 -8.85 -2.07 17.74
N GLU A 13 -9.29 -3.21 17.25
CA GLU A 13 -8.92 -4.52 17.81
C GLU A 13 -7.59 -5.02 17.24
N ARG A 14 -6.91 -4.20 16.45
CA ARG A 14 -5.60 -4.52 15.86
C ARG A 14 -5.66 -5.66 14.83
N THR A 15 -6.78 -5.76 14.15
CA THR A 15 -6.93 -6.68 13.01
C THR A 15 -6.90 -5.89 11.71
N ILE A 16 -6.69 -6.60 10.60
CA ILE A 16 -6.67 -5.94 9.29
C ILE A 16 -8.08 -5.48 8.93
N ALA A 17 -8.21 -4.20 8.59
CA ALA A 17 -9.50 -3.61 8.25
C ALA A 17 -10.04 -4.16 6.92
N ASP A 18 -11.37 -4.28 6.81
CA ASP A 18 -12.01 -4.82 5.61
C ASP A 18 -11.62 -4.07 4.34
N VAL A 19 -11.50 -2.74 4.41
CA VAL A 19 -11.09 -1.95 3.25
C VAL A 19 -9.73 -2.40 2.72
N SER A 20 -8.82 -2.77 3.60
CA SER A 20 -7.50 -3.23 3.22
C SER A 20 -7.56 -4.62 2.59
N LEU A 21 -8.43 -5.48 3.08
CA LEU A 21 -8.62 -6.80 2.48
C LEU A 21 -9.18 -6.69 1.05
N GLU A 22 -10.09 -5.75 0.82
CA GLU A 22 -10.60 -5.48 -0.52
C GLU A 22 -9.50 -4.98 -1.45
N LEU A 23 -8.64 -4.10 -0.94
CA LEU A 23 -7.51 -3.59 -1.70
C LEU A 23 -6.53 -4.71 -2.07
N LEU A 24 -6.32 -5.66 -1.17
CA LEU A 24 -5.44 -6.80 -1.44
C LEU A 24 -5.95 -7.64 -2.58
N SER A 25 -7.26 -7.88 -2.63
CA SER A 25 -7.86 -8.63 -3.74
C SER A 25 -7.66 -7.90 -5.07
N LYS A 26 -7.82 -6.58 -5.05
CA LYS A 26 -7.59 -5.76 -6.24
C LYS A 26 -6.12 -5.77 -6.64
N ALA A 27 -5.24 -5.67 -5.66
CA ALA A 27 -3.80 -5.70 -5.89
C ALA A 27 -3.36 -7.02 -6.49
N ARG A 28 -3.95 -8.14 -6.04
CA ARG A 28 -3.60 -9.45 -6.58
C ARG A 28 -3.92 -9.55 -8.08
N LYS A 29 -5.09 -9.07 -8.47
CA LYS A 29 -5.47 -9.04 -9.89
C LYS A 29 -4.52 -8.19 -10.71
N LEU A 30 -4.21 -7.01 -10.21
CA LEU A 30 -3.32 -6.08 -10.88
C LEU A 30 -1.90 -6.64 -10.99
N ALA A 31 -1.41 -7.27 -9.93
CA ALA A 31 -0.09 -7.87 -9.91
C ALA A 31 0.02 -9.04 -10.91
N ASP A 32 -1.05 -9.81 -11.04
CA ASP A 32 -1.07 -10.91 -12.00
C ASP A 32 -0.98 -10.37 -13.44
N GLU A 33 -1.66 -9.26 -13.73
CA GLU A 33 -1.57 -8.63 -15.04
C GLU A 33 -0.17 -8.08 -15.33
N LEU A 34 0.49 -7.55 -14.31
CA LEU A 34 1.82 -6.94 -14.43
C LEU A 34 2.95 -7.92 -14.16
N SER A 35 2.64 -9.17 -13.85
CA SER A 35 3.62 -10.22 -13.55
C SER A 35 4.56 -9.83 -12.41
N CYS A 36 4.00 -9.32 -11.32
CA CYS A 36 4.76 -8.95 -10.15
C CYS A 36 4.12 -9.49 -8.87
N LYS A 37 4.71 -9.19 -7.74
CA LYS A 37 4.24 -9.67 -6.44
C LYS A 37 3.44 -8.62 -5.71
N VAL A 38 2.66 -9.06 -4.72
CA VAL A 38 1.92 -8.18 -3.81
C VAL A 38 2.62 -8.15 -2.47
N GLU A 39 2.93 -6.96 -1.98
CA GLU A 39 3.51 -6.77 -0.66
C GLU A 39 2.56 -5.99 0.22
N ALA A 40 2.30 -6.49 1.40
CA ALA A 40 1.49 -5.78 2.38
C ALA A 40 2.39 -4.97 3.31
N ILE A 41 1.93 -3.79 3.69
CA ILE A 41 2.59 -2.95 4.69
C ILE A 41 1.67 -2.91 5.90
N VAL A 42 2.14 -3.41 7.04
CA VAL A 42 1.38 -3.39 8.29
C VAL A 42 2.21 -2.67 9.34
N ILE A 43 1.63 -1.62 9.93
CA ILE A 43 2.32 -0.79 10.92
C ILE A 43 1.44 -0.70 12.16
N GLY A 44 1.96 -1.16 13.30
CA GLY A 44 1.20 -1.16 14.54
C GLY A 44 2.03 -1.52 15.74
N ASP A 45 1.38 -1.69 16.88
CA ASP A 45 2.08 -2.04 18.12
C ASP A 45 2.08 -3.56 18.35
N LYS A 46 0.99 -4.23 18.03
CA LYS A 46 0.90 -5.67 18.16
C LYS A 46 -0.24 -6.18 17.29
N THR A 47 0.08 -7.08 16.38
CA THR A 47 -0.92 -7.68 15.50
C THR A 47 -0.59 -9.15 15.33
N ASP A 48 -1.54 -10.01 15.68
CA ASP A 48 -1.34 -11.44 15.57
C ASP A 48 -1.96 -11.99 14.29
N ASN A 49 -1.52 -13.18 13.89
CA ASN A 49 -2.10 -13.93 12.76
C ASN A 49 -2.07 -13.19 11.43
N LEU A 50 -1.04 -12.38 11.20
CA LEU A 50 -0.91 -11.66 9.93
C LEU A 50 -0.80 -12.60 8.74
N GLU A 51 0.00 -13.64 8.87
CA GLU A 51 0.20 -14.60 7.78
C GLU A 51 -1.09 -15.32 7.45
N GLU A 52 -1.82 -15.76 8.47
CA GLU A 52 -3.08 -16.47 8.28
C GLU A 52 -4.16 -15.59 7.68
N THR A 53 -4.11 -14.30 7.94
CA THR A 53 -5.08 -13.33 7.42
C THR A 53 -4.73 -12.88 6.01
N LEU A 54 -3.47 -12.60 5.76
CA LEU A 54 -3.04 -11.93 4.51
C LEU A 54 -2.74 -12.87 3.36
N TYR A 55 -2.09 -14.01 3.62
CA TYR A 55 -1.73 -14.91 2.53
C TYR A 55 -2.92 -15.43 1.72
N PRO A 56 -4.08 -15.74 2.33
CA PRO A 56 -5.25 -16.15 1.53
C PRO A 56 -5.73 -15.10 0.53
N TYR A 57 -5.39 -13.83 0.74
CA TYR A 57 -5.74 -12.75 -0.19
C TYR A 57 -4.70 -12.54 -1.28
N GLY A 58 -3.68 -13.41 -1.34
CA GLY A 58 -2.70 -13.37 -2.40
C GLY A 58 -1.48 -12.51 -2.10
N VAL A 59 -1.23 -12.21 -0.85
CA VAL A 59 -0.03 -11.48 -0.44
C VAL A 59 1.18 -12.40 -0.51
N ASP A 60 2.24 -11.92 -1.15
CA ASP A 60 3.50 -12.68 -1.26
C ASP A 60 4.48 -12.31 -0.15
N ILE A 61 4.49 -11.05 0.24
CA ILE A 61 5.44 -10.54 1.23
C ILE A 61 4.70 -9.64 2.23
N ILE A 62 4.97 -9.85 3.51
CA ILE A 62 4.42 -9.01 4.58
C ILE A 62 5.54 -8.18 5.17
N ASN A 63 5.40 -6.85 5.09
CA ASN A 63 6.32 -5.91 5.71
C ASN A 63 5.67 -5.40 6.99
N TYR A 64 6.14 -5.87 8.13
CA TYR A 64 5.53 -5.53 9.41
C TYR A 64 6.47 -4.68 10.25
N ALA A 65 6.00 -3.50 10.63
CA ALA A 65 6.70 -2.60 11.54
C ALA A 65 5.96 -2.58 12.87
N GLN A 66 6.63 -2.99 13.94
CA GLN A 66 6.02 -3.12 15.25
C GLN A 66 6.72 -2.21 16.27
N ASP A 67 5.95 -1.32 16.90
CA ASP A 67 6.44 -0.45 17.97
C ASP A 67 5.23 0.10 18.70
N LYS A 68 5.35 0.27 20.02
CA LYS A 68 4.26 0.80 20.86
C LYS A 68 3.74 2.16 20.40
N ARG A 69 4.61 2.95 19.76
CA ARG A 69 4.28 4.30 19.31
C ARG A 69 3.53 4.32 17.98
N LEU A 70 3.38 3.17 17.34
CA LEU A 70 2.78 3.09 16.00
C LEU A 70 1.27 2.84 16.02
N PHE A 71 0.70 2.60 17.17
CA PHE A 71 -0.74 2.42 17.30
C PHE A 71 -1.26 3.24 18.48
N PRO A 72 -2.35 3.98 18.34
CA PRO A 72 -3.12 4.15 17.09
C PRO A 72 -2.37 4.94 16.04
N TYR A 73 -2.97 5.08 14.87
CA TYR A 73 -2.35 5.79 13.74
C TYR A 73 -1.99 7.22 14.11
N THR A 74 -0.76 7.61 13.78
CA THR A 74 -0.33 9.01 13.76
C THR A 74 0.43 9.22 12.46
N THR A 75 0.32 10.43 11.91
CA THR A 75 0.80 10.69 10.55
C THR A 75 2.30 10.47 10.36
N LEU A 76 3.12 11.14 11.17
CA LEU A 76 4.56 11.19 10.89
C LEU A 76 5.26 9.84 10.97
N PRO A 77 5.04 9.01 12.00
CA PRO A 77 5.69 7.70 12.05
C PRO A 77 5.31 6.80 10.89
N HIS A 78 4.02 6.73 10.55
CA HIS A 78 3.57 5.91 9.44
C HIS A 78 4.10 6.45 8.11
N PHE A 79 4.07 7.76 7.93
CA PHE A 79 4.62 8.41 6.74
C PHE A 79 6.09 8.05 6.54
N ALA A 80 6.90 8.15 7.60
CA ALA A 80 8.33 7.86 7.53
C ALA A 80 8.59 6.41 7.13
N ILE A 81 7.86 5.47 7.74
CA ILE A 81 8.05 4.04 7.45
C ILE A 81 7.62 3.70 6.03
N VAL A 82 6.45 4.18 5.61
CA VAL A 82 5.94 3.89 4.27
C VAL A 82 6.85 4.45 3.19
N THR A 83 7.27 5.71 3.32
CA THR A 83 8.12 6.33 2.30
C THR A 83 9.48 5.65 2.21
N LYS A 84 10.07 5.29 3.34
CA LYS A 84 11.34 4.58 3.35
C LYS A 84 11.22 3.24 2.65
N LEU A 85 10.17 2.49 2.99
CA LEU A 85 9.95 1.16 2.41
C LEU A 85 9.72 1.23 0.91
N LEU A 86 8.87 2.14 0.46
CA LEU A 86 8.56 2.29 -0.97
C LEU A 86 9.80 2.69 -1.77
N LYS A 87 10.64 3.55 -1.21
CA LYS A 87 11.89 3.94 -1.87
C LYS A 87 12.88 2.79 -1.93
N GLU A 88 13.12 2.12 -0.81
CA GLU A 88 14.10 1.04 -0.75
C GLU A 88 13.74 -0.13 -1.65
N LYS A 89 12.45 -0.46 -1.71
CA LYS A 89 11.98 -1.60 -2.50
C LYS A 89 11.57 -1.23 -3.91
N GLN A 90 11.68 0.05 -4.26
CA GLN A 90 11.34 0.54 -5.60
C GLN A 90 9.94 0.08 -6.02
N ALA A 91 8.95 0.40 -5.19
CA ALA A 91 7.57 0.03 -5.44
C ALA A 91 7.08 0.61 -6.77
N GLN A 92 6.29 -0.16 -7.49
CA GLN A 92 5.67 0.29 -8.73
C GLN A 92 4.37 1.03 -8.46
N ILE A 93 3.54 0.45 -7.59
CA ILE A 93 2.24 1.00 -7.21
C ILE A 93 2.06 0.79 -5.72
N CYS A 94 1.43 1.75 -5.07
CA CYS A 94 1.01 1.58 -3.67
C CYS A 94 -0.47 1.96 -3.54
N LEU A 95 -1.26 1.08 -2.99
CA LEU A 95 -2.68 1.29 -2.79
C LEU A 95 -2.99 1.66 -1.35
N PHE A 96 -3.84 2.66 -1.19
CA PHE A 96 -4.33 3.11 0.12
C PHE A 96 -5.85 3.10 0.11
N GLY A 97 -6.45 2.85 1.26
CA GLY A 97 -7.91 2.90 1.36
C GLY A 97 -8.44 4.34 1.28
N ALA A 98 -9.68 4.48 0.82
CA ALA A 98 -10.37 5.77 0.79
C ALA A 98 -10.95 6.10 2.17
N THR A 99 -10.10 6.13 3.17
CA THR A 99 -10.42 6.35 4.57
C THR A 99 -9.75 7.63 5.06
N CYS A 100 -10.04 8.04 6.29
CA CYS A 100 -9.36 9.19 6.88
C CYS A 100 -7.84 8.98 6.91
N VAL A 101 -7.39 7.79 7.25
CA VAL A 101 -5.96 7.47 7.27
C VAL A 101 -5.36 7.54 5.86
N GLY A 102 -6.00 6.87 4.90
CA GLY A 102 -5.50 6.87 3.53
C GLY A 102 -5.49 8.25 2.90
N ARG A 103 -6.51 9.05 3.16
CA ARG A 103 -6.61 10.42 2.64
C ARG A 103 -5.60 11.36 3.28
N ASP A 104 -5.14 11.05 4.50
CA ASP A 104 -4.08 11.81 5.14
C ASP A 104 -2.71 11.37 4.65
N LEU A 105 -2.49 10.07 4.58
CA LEU A 105 -1.17 9.50 4.31
C LEU A 105 -0.78 9.52 2.83
N ALA A 106 -1.69 9.15 1.94
CA ALA A 106 -1.38 9.01 0.52
C ALA A 106 -0.87 10.30 -0.14
N PRO A 107 -1.50 11.48 0.06
CA PRO A 107 -0.97 12.70 -0.55
C PRO A 107 0.41 13.09 -0.03
N ARG A 108 0.69 12.82 1.23
CA ARG A 108 2.00 13.13 1.82
C ARG A 108 3.09 12.25 1.23
N VAL A 109 2.78 10.97 1.07
CA VAL A 109 3.72 10.02 0.45
C VAL A 109 3.94 10.39 -1.02
N ALA A 110 2.86 10.69 -1.74
CA ALA A 110 2.95 11.09 -3.14
C ALA A 110 3.81 12.33 -3.32
N SER A 111 3.65 13.32 -2.45
CA SER A 111 4.42 14.56 -2.50
C SER A 111 5.92 14.30 -2.29
N LEU A 112 6.26 13.51 -1.28
CA LEU A 112 7.67 13.22 -0.99
C LEU A 112 8.33 12.42 -2.12
N LEU A 113 7.63 11.43 -2.64
CA LEU A 113 8.16 10.57 -3.70
C LEU A 113 8.00 11.15 -5.09
N ARG A 114 7.33 12.29 -5.20
CA ARG A 114 7.08 12.99 -6.47
C ARG A 114 6.40 12.08 -7.49
N CYS A 115 5.37 11.40 -7.06
CA CYS A 115 4.60 10.51 -7.91
C CYS A 115 3.15 10.99 -8.04
N GLY A 116 2.44 10.42 -9.01
CA GLY A 116 1.06 10.77 -9.24
C GLY A 116 0.13 10.12 -8.22
N LEU A 117 -0.93 10.83 -7.86
CA LEU A 117 -1.97 10.32 -6.98
C LEU A 117 -3.30 10.35 -7.72
N THR A 118 -3.97 9.19 -7.78
CA THR A 118 -5.30 9.14 -8.37
C THR A 118 -6.35 9.48 -7.32
N ALA A 119 -7.19 10.44 -7.63
CA ALA A 119 -8.18 10.95 -6.68
C ALA A 119 -9.26 9.94 -6.33
N ASP A 120 -9.67 9.13 -7.29
CA ASP A 120 -10.82 8.25 -7.12
C ASP A 120 -10.56 6.96 -6.36
N CYS A 121 -9.37 6.43 -6.42
CA CYS A 121 -9.08 5.13 -5.80
C CYS A 121 -7.92 5.17 -4.83
N THR A 122 -7.46 6.33 -4.46
CA THR A 122 -6.41 6.52 -3.46
C THR A 122 -5.21 5.61 -3.73
N SER A 123 -4.72 5.65 -4.96
CA SER A 123 -3.58 4.86 -5.41
C SER A 123 -2.44 5.75 -5.80
N LEU A 124 -1.23 5.26 -5.59
CA LEU A 124 -0.02 5.94 -6.02
C LEU A 124 0.61 5.15 -7.14
N GLU A 125 0.90 5.82 -8.24
CA GLU A 125 1.70 5.25 -9.31
C GLU A 125 3.12 5.74 -9.14
N ILE A 126 4.00 4.84 -8.76
CA ILE A 126 5.38 5.15 -8.44
C ILE A 126 6.28 4.58 -9.52
N GLY A 127 7.14 5.40 -10.08
CA GLY A 127 8.04 4.95 -11.13
C GLY A 127 8.55 6.09 -11.96
N SER A 128 9.38 5.76 -12.94
CA SER A 128 9.91 6.74 -13.86
C SER A 128 8.86 7.11 -14.89
N HIS A 129 9.15 8.17 -15.64
CA HIS A 129 8.26 8.59 -16.72
C HIS A 129 8.11 7.51 -17.80
N GLU A 130 9.17 6.75 -18.05
CA GLU A 130 9.10 5.63 -18.98
C GLU A 130 8.20 4.53 -18.47
N ASP A 131 8.25 4.26 -17.19
CA ASP A 131 7.39 3.25 -16.57
C ASP A 131 5.93 3.64 -16.70
N LYS A 132 5.62 4.92 -16.55
CA LYS A 132 4.27 5.42 -16.75
C LYS A 132 3.78 5.17 -18.16
N LYS A 133 4.61 5.44 -19.14
CA LYS A 133 4.24 5.21 -20.54
C LYS A 133 4.04 3.73 -20.82
N ALA A 134 4.94 2.91 -20.34
CA ALA A 134 4.86 1.47 -20.54
C ALA A 134 3.67 0.88 -19.80
N GLY A 135 3.33 1.45 -18.66
CA GLY A 135 2.25 0.98 -17.81
C GLY A 135 0.92 1.67 -18.02
N LYS A 136 0.66 2.16 -19.21
CA LYS A 136 -0.56 2.92 -19.50
C LYS A 136 -1.83 2.14 -19.13
N VAL A 137 -1.80 0.83 -19.22
CA VAL A 137 -2.95 0.00 -18.88
C VAL A 137 -3.28 0.12 -17.40
N TYR A 138 -2.29 0.06 -16.53
CA TYR A 138 -2.58 0.17 -15.11
C TYR A 138 -2.89 1.61 -14.69
N GLU A 139 -2.44 2.60 -15.43
CA GLU A 139 -2.91 3.98 -15.20
C GLU A 139 -4.43 4.02 -15.33
N ASN A 140 -4.97 3.42 -16.39
CA ASN A 140 -6.41 3.36 -16.59
C ASN A 140 -7.11 2.61 -15.46
N LEU A 141 -6.49 1.55 -14.95
CA LEU A 141 -7.03 0.82 -13.83
C LEU A 141 -7.07 1.66 -12.55
N LEU A 142 -6.05 2.48 -12.36
CA LEU A 142 -5.98 3.34 -11.19
C LEU A 142 -7.01 4.47 -11.21
N TYR A 143 -7.38 4.94 -12.40
CA TYR A 143 -8.33 6.05 -12.54
C TYR A 143 -9.79 5.59 -12.54
N GLN A 144 -10.01 4.33 -12.48
CA GLN A 144 -11.34 3.76 -12.37
C GLN A 144 -11.71 3.48 -10.91
#